data_3ef0f78b5e4a7a2be19c8a00a17f3f79
#
_entry.id   3ef0f78b5e4a7a2be19c8a00a17f3f79
#
_cell.length_a   1.000
_cell.length_b   1.000
_cell.length_c   1.000
_cell.angle_alpha   90.00
_cell.angle_beta   90.00
_cell.angle_gamma   90.00
#
_symmetry.space_group_name_H-M   'P 1'
#
loop_
_entity.id
_entity.type
_entity.pdbx_description
1 polymer ?
#
loop_
_entity_poly.entity_id
_entity_poly.type
_entity_poly.pdbx_seq_one_letter_code
_entity_poly.pdbx_strand_id
1 'polypeptide(L)'
;MNFTLHTLNGIKLWLVLLLLSGAINVCRADSPRQTINFNRGWKYCQGDFDHAARPGFDDSEWEKIGLPHSFSTPYFMSKDFYVGYGWYRKAFPVKKEILGKKSFLEFDGVFQEAEIFVNGHLAGTHKGGYTGFSIDISAYLKEGKNLVAVRVNNCWRPDLAPRAGEHVFSGGIYRNVRLVIKPPTYIDWYGTWITTPDLAENKGKSGSVHIRTDVCNASGKTDTYRLLTTVVDAQGKERSE
;
A
#
# COMPACT_ATOMS: atom_id res chain seq x y z
N MET A 1 9.62 -60.96 -47.97
CA MET A 1 10.54 -59.87 -47.60
C MET A 1 9.73 -58.74 -47.04
N ASN A 2 9.49 -58.82 -45.73
CA ASN A 2 8.67 -57.83 -44.98
C ASN A 2 9.59 -56.78 -44.40
N PHE A 3 9.46 -55.54 -44.85
CA PHE A 3 10.10 -54.41 -44.19
C PHE A 3 9.05 -53.54 -43.50
N THR A 4 9.26 -53.41 -42.22
CA THR A 4 8.44 -52.87 -41.17
C THR A 4 8.24 -51.33 -41.24
N LEU A 5 7.00 -50.89 -41.24
CA LEU A 5 6.55 -49.52 -41.14
C LEU A 5 6.25 -49.15 -39.65
N HIS A 6 7.21 -49.26 -38.76
CA HIS A 6 6.94 -48.96 -37.34
C HIS A 6 7.73 -47.79 -36.71
N THR A 7 8.54 -47.08 -37.48
CA THR A 7 9.37 -46.00 -36.94
C THR A 7 8.88 -44.59 -37.19
N LEU A 8 7.87 -44.38 -38.07
CA LEU A 8 7.38 -43.06 -38.41
C LEU A 8 6.29 -42.52 -37.46
N ASN A 9 5.56 -43.40 -36.76
CA ASN A 9 4.49 -42.98 -35.84
C ASN A 9 5.00 -42.47 -34.50
N GLY A 10 6.16 -42.98 -34.06
CA GLY A 10 6.78 -42.53 -32.78
C GLY A 10 7.28 -41.09 -32.88
N ILE A 11 7.91 -40.72 -33.98
CA ILE A 11 8.47 -39.37 -34.19
C ILE A 11 7.37 -38.30 -34.29
N LYS A 12 6.25 -38.62 -34.92
CA LYS A 12 5.11 -37.73 -35.01
C LYS A 12 4.43 -37.49 -33.63
N LEU A 13 4.37 -38.54 -32.79
CA LEU A 13 3.78 -38.43 -31.47
C LEU A 13 4.68 -37.57 -30.54
N TRP A 14 5.99 -37.70 -30.63
CA TRP A 14 6.93 -36.86 -29.89
C TRP A 14 6.93 -35.39 -30.32
N LEU A 15 6.78 -35.11 -31.61
CA LEU A 15 6.67 -33.77 -32.15
C LEU A 15 5.36 -33.08 -31.70
N VAL A 16 4.24 -33.82 -31.62
CA VAL A 16 2.96 -33.28 -31.13
C VAL A 16 3.02 -33.04 -29.62
N LEU A 17 3.69 -33.91 -28.83
CA LEU A 17 3.92 -33.68 -27.40
C LEU A 17 4.87 -32.51 -27.13
N LEU A 18 5.90 -32.31 -27.96
CA LEU A 18 6.78 -31.14 -27.87
C LEU A 18 6.09 -29.81 -28.24
N LEU A 19 5.16 -29.84 -29.20
CA LEU A 19 4.34 -28.68 -29.56
C LEU A 19 3.28 -28.34 -28.52
N LEU A 20 2.76 -29.34 -27.79
CA LEU A 20 1.83 -29.12 -26.69
C LEU A 20 2.53 -28.65 -25.39
N SER A 21 3.79 -29.02 -25.17
CA SER A 21 4.56 -28.54 -24.01
C SER A 21 5.05 -27.10 -24.17
N GLY A 22 5.13 -26.59 -25.41
CA GLY A 22 5.50 -25.20 -25.69
C GLY A 22 4.39 -24.16 -25.51
N ALA A 23 3.15 -24.58 -25.27
CA ALA A 23 1.97 -23.68 -25.28
C ALA A 23 1.45 -23.32 -23.88
N ILE A 24 2.10 -23.75 -22.80
CA ILE A 24 1.75 -23.26 -21.46
C ILE A 24 2.75 -22.18 -21.04
N ASN A 25 2.85 -21.11 -21.83
CA ASN A 25 3.16 -19.82 -21.28
C ASN A 25 1.87 -19.37 -20.55
N VAL A 26 1.73 -19.80 -19.31
CA VAL A 26 0.89 -19.09 -18.36
C VAL A 26 1.49 -17.70 -18.28
N CYS A 27 1.03 -16.80 -19.12
CA CYS A 27 1.25 -15.38 -18.98
C CYS A 27 0.61 -15.04 -17.63
N ARG A 28 1.40 -15.18 -16.56
CA ARG A 28 1.07 -14.64 -15.26
C ARG A 28 1.07 -13.15 -15.52
N ALA A 29 -0.10 -12.59 -15.75
CA ALA A 29 -0.26 -11.15 -15.81
C ALA A 29 0.29 -10.67 -14.46
N ASP A 30 1.48 -10.11 -14.47
CA ASP A 30 2.00 -9.40 -13.30
C ASP A 30 0.93 -8.39 -12.94
N SER A 31 0.40 -8.50 -11.73
CA SER A 31 -0.58 -7.55 -11.25
C SER A 31 0.00 -6.16 -11.49
N PRO A 32 -0.65 -5.29 -12.27
CA PRO A 32 -0.11 -3.96 -12.55
C PRO A 32 0.08 -3.14 -11.27
N ARG A 33 -0.58 -3.56 -10.18
CA ARG A 33 -0.44 -3.02 -8.83
C ARG A 33 0.55 -3.87 -8.03
N GLN A 34 1.59 -3.23 -7.48
CA GLN A 34 2.52 -3.85 -6.55
C GLN A 34 2.31 -3.25 -5.16
N THR A 35 2.20 -4.10 -4.16
CA THR A 35 2.09 -3.68 -2.75
C THR A 35 3.29 -4.25 -1.99
N ILE A 36 4.14 -3.36 -1.50
CA ILE A 36 5.38 -3.69 -0.82
C ILE A 36 5.22 -3.38 0.67
N ASN A 37 5.49 -4.37 1.53
CA ASN A 37 5.55 -4.14 2.97
C ASN A 37 6.68 -3.14 3.28
N PHE A 38 6.33 -2.03 3.93
CA PHE A 38 7.26 -0.94 4.19
C PHE A 38 7.63 -0.81 5.68
N ASN A 39 7.27 -1.78 6.52
CA ASN A 39 7.40 -1.73 7.98
C ASN A 39 8.82 -1.88 8.51
N ARG A 40 9.73 -2.50 7.78
CA ARG A 40 11.09 -2.81 8.26
C ARG A 40 12.09 -1.70 7.94
N GLY A 41 13.14 -1.59 8.75
CA GLY A 41 14.29 -0.72 8.45
C GLY A 41 14.02 0.76 8.62
N TRP A 42 13.20 1.12 9.56
CA TRP A 42 13.02 2.50 10.03
C TRP A 42 14.04 2.84 11.12
N LYS A 43 14.29 4.13 11.25
CA LYS A 43 14.95 4.75 12.38
C LYS A 43 13.98 5.71 13.05
N TYR A 44 14.05 5.80 14.36
CA TYR A 44 13.19 6.65 15.18
C TYR A 44 14.01 7.47 16.16
N CYS A 45 13.59 8.70 16.39
CA CYS A 45 14.06 9.51 17.51
C CYS A 45 12.91 10.35 18.05
N GLN A 46 12.82 10.36 19.39
CA GLN A 46 11.89 11.19 20.12
C GLN A 46 12.39 12.62 20.16
N GLY A 47 11.50 13.57 19.91
CA GLY A 47 11.80 14.99 19.88
C GLY A 47 11.51 15.63 18.52
N ASP A 48 11.70 16.93 18.44
CA ASP A 48 11.56 17.69 17.20
C ASP A 48 12.92 18.20 16.74
N PHE A 49 13.28 17.90 15.52
CA PHE A 49 14.62 18.19 14.99
C PHE A 49 14.53 19.03 13.72
N ASP A 50 15.17 20.17 13.75
CA ASP A 50 15.33 21.00 12.56
C ASP A 50 16.05 20.22 11.46
N HIS A 51 15.50 20.30 10.25
CA HIS A 51 16.09 19.70 9.07
C HIS A 51 16.09 18.16 9.02
N ALA A 52 15.44 17.45 9.96
CA ALA A 52 15.40 15.99 9.97
C ALA A 52 14.71 15.39 8.71
N ALA A 53 13.97 16.19 7.95
CA ALA A 53 13.45 15.79 6.65
C ALA A 53 14.53 15.67 5.55
N ARG A 54 15.69 16.32 5.71
CA ARG A 54 16.73 16.39 4.67
C ARG A 54 17.50 15.08 4.54
N PRO A 55 17.86 14.65 3.32
CA PRO A 55 18.64 13.44 3.10
C PRO A 55 20.02 13.42 3.79
N GLY A 56 20.65 14.60 3.93
CA GLY A 56 21.97 14.75 4.56
C GLY A 56 21.95 14.90 6.08
N PHE A 57 20.77 14.82 6.72
CA PHE A 57 20.69 14.84 8.18
C PHE A 57 21.31 13.57 8.77
N ASP A 58 22.14 13.75 9.80
CA ASP A 58 22.77 12.63 10.50
C ASP A 58 21.77 11.97 11.46
N ASP A 59 21.38 10.77 11.12
CA ASP A 59 20.52 9.89 11.91
C ASP A 59 21.25 8.63 12.41
N SER A 60 22.58 8.67 12.52
CA SER A 60 23.39 7.51 12.92
C SER A 60 23.01 6.97 14.28
N GLU A 61 22.75 7.86 15.25
CA GLU A 61 22.41 7.55 16.64
C GLU A 61 20.91 7.24 16.86
N TRP A 62 20.08 7.31 15.80
CA TRP A 62 18.67 7.04 15.95
C TRP A 62 18.39 5.56 16.11
N GLU A 63 17.42 5.24 16.96
CA GLU A 63 16.98 3.87 17.22
C GLU A 63 16.51 3.17 15.94
N LYS A 64 17.02 1.97 15.69
CA LYS A 64 16.55 1.12 14.58
C LYS A 64 15.31 0.37 15.02
N ILE A 65 14.21 0.62 14.33
CA ILE A 65 12.90 0.05 14.69
C ILE A 65 12.21 -0.62 13.50
N GLY A 66 11.19 -1.40 13.82
CA GLY A 66 10.16 -1.85 12.90
C GLY A 66 8.82 -1.20 13.22
N LEU A 67 7.93 -1.13 12.20
CA LEU A 67 6.54 -0.75 12.42
C LEU A 67 5.68 -2.02 12.60
N PRO A 68 4.60 -1.95 13.35
CA PRO A 68 4.08 -0.83 14.15
C PRO A 68 4.99 -0.39 15.30
N HIS A 69 5.01 0.92 15.59
CA HIS A 69 5.81 1.50 16.67
C HIS A 69 5.04 2.62 17.38
N SER A 70 5.27 2.74 18.68
CA SER A 70 4.65 3.73 19.55
C SER A 70 5.72 4.51 20.31
N PHE A 71 5.50 5.80 20.55
CA PHE A 71 6.37 6.66 21.35
C PHE A 71 6.57 6.15 22.77
N SER A 72 5.59 5.42 23.31
CA SER A 72 5.54 4.99 24.69
C SER A 72 5.82 3.49 24.86
N THR A 73 6.55 2.88 23.95
CA THR A 73 6.95 1.49 24.07
C THR A 73 8.29 1.41 24.85
N PRO A 74 8.40 0.53 25.84
CA PRO A 74 7.35 -0.30 26.43
C PRO A 74 6.55 0.46 27.51
N TYR A 75 5.22 0.43 27.44
CA TYR A 75 4.31 1.17 28.33
C TYR A 75 4.54 0.94 29.84
N PHE A 76 4.74 -0.31 30.22
CA PHE A 76 4.89 -0.70 31.63
C PHE A 76 6.22 -0.26 32.26
N MET A 77 7.15 0.23 31.45
CA MET A 77 8.45 0.74 31.92
C MET A 77 8.46 2.26 32.08
N SER A 78 7.46 2.96 31.56
CA SER A 78 7.37 4.42 31.62
C SER A 78 6.37 4.85 32.69
N LYS A 79 6.78 5.76 33.56
CA LYS A 79 5.88 6.43 34.54
C LYS A 79 5.08 7.53 33.88
N ASP A 80 5.64 8.15 32.86
CA ASP A 80 5.05 9.29 32.15
C ASP A 80 4.95 8.96 30.65
N PHE A 81 3.80 9.29 30.09
CA PHE A 81 3.60 9.14 28.66
C PHE A 81 4.15 10.35 27.93
N TYR A 82 4.94 10.11 26.93
CA TYR A 82 5.49 11.16 26.12
C TYR A 82 4.41 11.85 25.28
N VAL A 83 4.38 13.17 25.38
CA VAL A 83 3.58 14.07 24.55
C VAL A 83 4.52 15.03 23.84
N GLY A 84 4.47 15.05 22.50
CA GLY A 84 5.38 15.86 21.72
C GLY A 84 5.58 15.27 20.31
N TYR A 85 6.75 15.53 19.78
CA TYR A 85 7.12 15.12 18.42
C TYR A 85 8.00 13.88 18.42
N GLY A 86 7.86 13.08 17.36
CA GLY A 86 8.78 11.99 17.05
C GLY A 86 9.03 11.93 15.56
N TRP A 87 10.26 11.63 15.18
CA TRP A 87 10.65 11.51 13.80
C TRP A 87 10.97 10.07 13.43
N TYR A 88 10.48 9.67 12.28
CA TYR A 88 10.75 8.38 11.64
C TYR A 88 11.47 8.62 10.33
N ARG A 89 12.55 7.86 10.06
CA ARG A 89 13.31 7.96 8.82
C ARG A 89 13.57 6.59 8.23
N LYS A 90 13.46 6.47 6.91
CA LYS A 90 13.74 5.23 6.20
C LYS A 90 14.33 5.49 4.84
N ALA A 91 15.53 4.97 4.60
CA ALA A 91 16.11 4.90 3.27
C ALA A 91 15.62 3.66 2.52
N PHE A 92 15.36 3.80 1.22
CA PHE A 92 14.93 2.69 0.37
C PHE A 92 15.37 2.90 -1.08
N PRO A 93 15.63 1.82 -1.82
CA PRO A 93 15.97 1.91 -3.23
C PRO A 93 14.72 1.99 -4.11
N VAL A 94 14.80 2.77 -5.18
CA VAL A 94 13.82 2.82 -6.25
C VAL A 94 14.50 2.45 -7.57
N LYS A 95 13.91 1.48 -8.28
CA LYS A 95 14.37 1.07 -9.60
C LYS A 95 13.78 1.97 -10.68
N LYS A 96 14.49 2.10 -11.81
CA LYS A 96 14.09 2.94 -12.94
C LYS A 96 12.67 2.61 -13.45
N GLU A 97 12.29 1.34 -13.43
CA GLU A 97 10.97 0.85 -13.91
C GLU A 97 9.78 1.34 -13.05
N ILE A 98 10.06 1.89 -11.87
CA ILE A 98 9.05 2.48 -10.99
C ILE A 98 8.81 3.95 -11.35
N LEU A 99 9.83 4.63 -11.87
CA LEU A 99 9.70 6.02 -12.30
C LEU A 99 8.70 6.15 -13.44
N GLY A 100 7.80 7.12 -13.36
CA GLY A 100 6.68 7.28 -14.30
C GLY A 100 5.42 6.48 -13.96
N LYS A 101 5.50 5.57 -12.98
CA LYS A 101 4.31 4.97 -12.36
C LYS A 101 3.82 5.82 -11.19
N LYS A 102 2.60 5.58 -10.74
CA LYS A 102 2.08 6.16 -9.51
C LYS A 102 2.57 5.37 -8.31
N SER A 103 3.14 6.08 -7.35
CA SER A 103 3.69 5.49 -6.14
C SER A 103 3.11 6.18 -4.91
N PHE A 104 2.55 5.40 -4.01
CA PHE A 104 1.86 5.88 -2.82
C PHE A 104 2.46 5.28 -1.56
N LEU A 105 2.56 6.09 -0.51
CA LEU A 105 2.71 5.58 0.85
C LEU A 105 1.32 5.50 1.48
N GLU A 106 0.89 4.28 1.76
CA GLU A 106 -0.38 4.01 2.44
C GLU A 106 -0.10 3.68 3.90
N PHE A 107 -0.66 4.49 4.82
CA PHE A 107 -0.57 4.33 6.26
C PHE A 107 -1.91 3.84 6.81
N ASP A 108 -1.91 2.77 7.59
CA ASP A 108 -3.14 2.26 8.22
C ASP A 108 -3.53 3.05 9.47
N GLY A 109 -2.59 3.79 10.06
CA GLY A 109 -2.84 4.65 11.20
C GLY A 109 -1.56 5.26 11.76
N VAL A 110 -1.65 6.57 12.04
CA VAL A 110 -0.62 7.37 12.72
C VAL A 110 -1.32 8.25 13.74
N PHE A 111 -0.86 8.27 14.99
CA PHE A 111 -1.44 9.12 16.01
C PHE A 111 -0.53 10.30 16.31
N GLN A 112 -1.02 11.56 16.12
CA GLN A 112 -2.30 11.90 15.52
C GLN A 112 -2.17 12.88 14.34
N GLU A 113 -1.06 13.62 14.24
CA GLU A 113 -0.72 14.47 13.09
C GLU A 113 0.59 13.97 12.49
N ALA A 114 0.64 13.90 11.18
CA ALA A 114 1.80 13.46 10.44
C ALA A 114 2.13 14.39 9.28
N GLU A 115 3.40 14.70 9.13
CA GLU A 115 4.00 15.35 7.96
C GLU A 115 4.92 14.36 7.28
N ILE A 116 4.67 14.07 6.01
CA ILE A 116 5.40 13.06 5.25
C ILE A 116 6.30 13.76 4.24
N PHE A 117 7.60 13.53 4.36
CA PHE A 117 8.62 14.10 3.48
C PHE A 117 9.28 12.99 2.66
N VAL A 118 9.54 13.29 1.39
CA VAL A 118 10.32 12.42 0.51
C VAL A 118 11.48 13.21 -0.08
N ASN A 119 12.70 12.74 0.14
CA ASN A 119 13.94 13.40 -0.30
C ASN A 119 14.04 14.89 0.14
N GLY A 120 13.45 15.21 1.30
CA GLY A 120 13.45 16.57 1.87
C GLY A 120 12.27 17.45 1.46
N HIS A 121 11.41 16.98 0.56
CA HIS A 121 10.21 17.71 0.10
C HIS A 121 8.99 17.22 0.86
N LEU A 122 8.14 18.13 1.33
CA LEU A 122 6.85 17.79 1.92
C LEU A 122 5.92 17.20 0.86
N ALA A 123 5.63 15.91 0.96
CA ALA A 123 4.76 15.20 0.03
C ALA A 123 3.30 15.26 0.45
N GLY A 124 3.03 15.37 1.76
CA GLY A 124 1.67 15.47 2.27
C GLY A 124 1.60 15.50 3.79
N THR A 125 0.41 15.77 4.29
CA THR A 125 0.10 15.83 5.72
C THR A 125 -1.16 15.04 6.01
N HIS A 126 -1.30 14.56 7.25
CA HIS A 126 -2.51 13.92 7.73
C HIS A 126 -2.82 14.38 9.16
N LYS A 127 -4.12 14.55 9.43
CA LYS A 127 -4.64 14.86 10.77
C LYS A 127 -5.75 13.87 11.11
N GLY A 128 -5.62 13.25 12.27
CA GLY A 128 -6.55 12.25 12.77
C GLY A 128 -5.85 10.95 13.14
N GLY A 129 -6.06 10.49 14.38
CA GLY A 129 -5.30 9.38 14.94
C GLY A 129 -5.76 7.99 14.51
N TYR A 130 -6.98 7.84 13.96
CA TYR A 130 -7.62 6.51 13.80
C TYR A 130 -7.99 6.16 12.37
N THR A 131 -7.76 7.04 11.43
CA THR A 131 -8.01 6.78 10.00
C THR A 131 -6.72 6.50 9.26
N GLY A 132 -6.78 5.56 8.31
CA GLY A 132 -5.71 5.38 7.35
C GLY A 132 -5.70 6.51 6.32
N PHE A 133 -4.58 6.67 5.63
CA PHE A 133 -4.42 7.67 4.57
C PHE A 133 -3.38 7.22 3.54
N SER A 134 -3.44 7.83 2.36
CA SER A 134 -2.56 7.56 1.24
C SER A 134 -1.94 8.86 0.72
N ILE A 135 -0.63 8.88 0.54
CA ILE A 135 0.12 10.04 0.04
C ILE A 135 0.79 9.67 -1.28
N ASP A 136 0.49 10.42 -2.34
CA ASP A 136 1.19 10.29 -3.62
C ASP A 136 2.60 10.85 -3.52
N ILE A 137 3.59 10.00 -3.67
CA ILE A 137 5.01 10.36 -3.60
C ILE A 137 5.71 10.34 -4.96
N SER A 138 4.97 10.09 -6.04
CA SER A 138 5.52 9.83 -7.39
C SER A 138 6.47 10.93 -7.87
N ALA A 139 6.11 12.20 -7.64
CA ALA A 139 6.86 13.37 -8.11
C ALA A 139 8.20 13.57 -7.38
N TYR A 140 8.38 12.93 -6.23
CA TYR A 140 9.56 13.13 -5.37
C TYR A 140 10.57 11.98 -5.46
N LEU A 141 10.24 10.91 -6.20
CA LEU A 141 11.11 9.74 -6.34
C LEU A 141 12.19 9.96 -7.39
N LYS A 142 13.36 9.40 -7.13
CA LYS A 142 14.49 9.32 -8.07
C LYS A 142 15.02 7.90 -8.14
N GLU A 143 15.74 7.57 -9.20
CA GLU A 143 16.44 6.30 -9.30
C GLU A 143 17.49 6.15 -8.19
N GLY A 144 17.63 4.94 -7.66
CA GLY A 144 18.57 4.63 -6.59
C GLY A 144 18.03 4.96 -5.21
N LYS A 145 18.86 5.50 -4.34
CA LYS A 145 18.55 5.73 -2.92
C LYS A 145 17.59 6.91 -2.73
N ASN A 146 16.47 6.65 -2.08
CA ASN A 146 15.48 7.64 -1.64
C ASN A 146 15.36 7.61 -0.11
N LEU A 147 14.82 8.68 0.45
CA LEU A 147 14.55 8.83 1.87
C LEU A 147 13.09 9.22 2.08
N VAL A 148 12.40 8.52 2.95
CA VAL A 148 11.15 8.98 3.58
C VAL A 148 11.48 9.43 4.99
N ALA A 149 10.98 10.60 5.37
CA ALA A 149 10.96 11.08 6.74
C ALA A 149 9.51 11.42 7.12
N VAL A 150 9.11 11.03 8.33
CA VAL A 150 7.76 11.29 8.86
C VAL A 150 7.91 11.96 10.21
N ARG A 151 7.41 13.18 10.32
CA ARG A 151 7.28 13.90 11.58
C ARG A 151 5.90 13.65 12.14
N VAL A 152 5.82 13.13 13.33
CA VAL A 152 4.56 12.77 14.00
C VAL A 152 4.48 13.53 15.32
N ASN A 153 3.28 14.03 15.67
CA ASN A 153 3.03 14.52 17.01
C ASN A 153 1.73 13.96 17.58
N ASN A 154 1.70 13.82 18.90
CA ASN A 154 0.52 13.44 19.68
C ASN A 154 0.08 14.55 20.65
N CYS A 155 0.47 15.79 20.41
CA CYS A 155 0.05 16.93 21.19
C CYS A 155 -1.47 17.06 21.16
N TRP A 156 -2.06 17.35 22.32
CA TRP A 156 -3.50 17.53 22.39
C TRP A 156 -4.00 18.67 21.49
N ARG A 157 -5.09 18.42 20.79
CA ARG A 157 -5.73 19.35 19.87
C ARG A 157 -7.22 19.42 20.10
N PRO A 158 -7.83 20.64 20.26
CA PRO A 158 -9.27 20.77 20.47
C PRO A 158 -10.12 20.40 19.25
N ASP A 159 -9.53 20.40 18.06
CA ASP A 159 -10.17 20.13 16.77
C ASP A 159 -10.01 18.68 16.31
N LEU A 160 -9.24 17.84 17.04
CA LEU A 160 -9.05 16.42 16.71
C LEU A 160 -9.61 15.49 17.78
N ALA A 161 -10.23 14.40 17.33
CA ALA A 161 -10.69 13.33 18.21
C ALA A 161 -9.53 12.34 18.51
N PRO A 162 -9.52 11.74 19.71
CA PRO A 162 -10.40 11.96 20.83
C PRO A 162 -10.02 13.24 21.60
N ARG A 163 -11.01 13.93 22.13
CA ARG A 163 -10.80 15.19 22.86
C ARG A 163 -10.64 15.00 24.36
N ALA A 164 -11.21 13.94 24.89
CA ALA A 164 -11.17 13.59 26.30
C ALA A 164 -11.37 12.09 26.46
N GLY A 165 -10.90 11.54 27.58
CA GLY A 165 -11.05 10.14 27.93
C GLY A 165 -9.98 9.72 28.95
N GLU A 166 -10.23 8.62 29.60
CA GLU A 166 -9.28 8.00 30.56
C GLU A 166 -8.18 7.20 29.89
N HIS A 167 -8.05 7.33 28.55
CA HIS A 167 -7.09 6.56 27.76
C HIS A 167 -5.84 7.37 27.46
N VAL A 168 -4.71 6.69 27.48
CA VAL A 168 -3.45 7.25 27.05
C VAL A 168 -3.36 7.17 25.53
N PHE A 169 -3.14 8.30 24.92
CA PHE A 169 -3.00 8.42 23.48
C PHE A 169 -1.51 8.46 23.10
N SER A 170 -0.94 7.27 22.93
CA SER A 170 0.45 7.18 22.55
C SER A 170 0.64 7.55 21.09
N GLY A 171 1.55 8.49 20.82
CA GLY A 171 1.93 8.88 19.48
C GLY A 171 2.67 7.79 18.71
N GLY A 172 2.76 7.96 17.40
CA GLY A 172 3.59 7.14 16.55
C GLY A 172 2.88 6.53 15.35
N ILE A 173 3.65 5.81 14.54
CA ILE A 173 3.14 5.02 13.41
C ILE A 173 2.75 3.64 13.97
N TYR A 174 1.56 3.56 14.54
CA TYR A 174 1.11 2.40 15.34
C TYR A 174 0.44 1.30 14.51
N ARG A 175 0.36 1.47 13.19
CA ARG A 175 -0.12 0.48 12.23
C ARG A 175 0.85 0.31 11.06
N ASN A 176 0.47 -0.57 10.11
CA ASN A 176 1.31 -0.88 8.96
C ASN A 176 1.46 0.29 7.99
N VAL A 177 2.60 0.29 7.30
CA VAL A 177 2.87 1.16 6.14
C VAL A 177 3.16 0.29 4.93
N ARG A 178 2.63 0.68 3.79
CA ARG A 178 2.87 0.02 2.49
C ARG A 178 3.35 1.04 1.46
N LEU A 179 4.30 0.63 0.64
CA LEU A 179 4.61 1.31 -0.61
C LEU A 179 3.80 0.63 -1.72
N VAL A 180 2.87 1.36 -2.32
CA VAL A 180 1.99 0.85 -3.37
C VAL A 180 2.33 1.52 -4.68
N ILE A 181 2.65 0.69 -5.69
CA ILE A 181 3.00 1.14 -7.04
C ILE A 181 1.86 0.73 -7.96
N LYS A 182 1.32 1.69 -8.72
CA LYS A 182 0.20 1.51 -9.64
C LYS A 182 0.58 2.00 -11.03
N PRO A 183 -0.04 1.49 -12.11
CA PRO A 183 0.06 2.11 -13.43
C PRO A 183 -0.55 3.53 -13.40
N PRO A 184 -0.33 4.35 -14.43
CA PRO A 184 -0.92 5.70 -14.47
C PRO A 184 -2.45 5.73 -14.42
N THR A 185 -3.10 4.67 -14.88
CA THR A 185 -4.55 4.48 -14.71
C THR A 185 -4.80 3.40 -13.68
N TYR A 186 -5.55 3.72 -12.64
CA TYR A 186 -5.74 2.85 -11.48
C TYR A 186 -7.07 3.10 -10.79
N ILE A 187 -7.54 2.11 -10.04
CA ILE A 187 -8.63 2.29 -9.08
C ILE A 187 -8.07 3.06 -7.88
N ASP A 188 -8.79 4.11 -7.48
CA ASP A 188 -8.36 4.97 -6.38
C ASP A 188 -8.24 4.22 -5.04
N TRP A 189 -7.65 4.86 -4.06
CA TRP A 189 -7.57 4.34 -2.70
C TRP A 189 -8.98 4.34 -2.08
N TYR A 190 -9.43 3.17 -1.60
CA TYR A 190 -10.85 2.92 -1.26
C TYR A 190 -11.85 3.29 -2.38
N GLY A 191 -11.41 3.28 -3.63
CA GLY A 191 -12.22 3.69 -4.79
C GLY A 191 -13.29 2.68 -5.22
N THR A 192 -13.50 1.59 -4.50
CA THR A 192 -14.61 0.66 -4.74
C THR A 192 -15.60 0.74 -3.59
N TRP A 193 -16.83 1.09 -3.92
CA TRP A 193 -17.92 1.22 -2.97
C TRP A 193 -19.01 0.18 -3.28
N ILE A 194 -19.34 -0.65 -2.30
CA ILE A 194 -20.32 -1.74 -2.46
C ILE A 194 -21.42 -1.51 -1.43
N THR A 195 -22.68 -1.52 -1.90
CA THR A 195 -23.87 -1.41 -1.05
C THR A 195 -24.89 -2.45 -1.42
N THR A 196 -25.74 -2.82 -0.46
CA THR A 196 -26.85 -3.76 -0.62
C THR A 196 -28.11 -3.14 0.00
N PRO A 197 -28.72 -2.12 -0.66
CA PRO A 197 -29.70 -1.24 -0.03
C PRO A 197 -30.97 -1.95 0.43
N ASP A 198 -31.39 -3.00 -0.27
CA ASP A 198 -32.63 -3.74 -0.04
C ASP A 198 -32.48 -5.05 0.76
N LEU A 199 -31.26 -5.40 1.17
CA LEU A 199 -30.97 -6.66 1.87
C LEU A 199 -31.70 -6.75 3.22
N ALA A 200 -31.75 -5.64 3.98
CA ALA A 200 -32.42 -5.60 5.28
C ALA A 200 -33.95 -5.71 5.14
N GLU A 201 -34.53 -5.04 4.17
CA GLU A 201 -35.97 -5.06 3.87
C GLU A 201 -36.43 -6.47 3.49
N ASN A 202 -35.60 -7.19 2.71
CA ASN A 202 -35.85 -8.55 2.26
C ASN A 202 -35.44 -9.62 3.31
N LYS A 203 -35.11 -9.19 4.54
CA LYS A 203 -34.72 -10.10 5.66
C LYS A 203 -33.56 -11.03 5.29
N GLY A 204 -32.63 -10.55 4.45
CA GLY A 204 -31.46 -11.31 4.00
C GLY A 204 -31.74 -12.44 2.98
N LYS A 205 -32.95 -12.54 2.45
CA LYS A 205 -33.31 -13.62 1.50
C LYS A 205 -32.88 -13.31 0.07
N SER A 206 -32.89 -12.06 -0.31
CA SER A 206 -32.46 -11.54 -1.61
C SER A 206 -32.00 -10.10 -1.45
N GLY A 207 -31.20 -9.62 -2.37
CA GLY A 207 -30.72 -8.24 -2.35
C GLY A 207 -30.03 -7.85 -3.64
N SER A 208 -30.10 -6.57 -3.96
CA SER A 208 -29.35 -5.97 -5.06
C SER A 208 -27.95 -5.59 -4.55
N VAL A 209 -26.93 -5.77 -5.40
CA VAL A 209 -25.57 -5.30 -5.11
C VAL A 209 -25.27 -4.11 -6.01
N HIS A 210 -25.07 -2.95 -5.40
CA HIS A 210 -24.66 -1.75 -6.11
C HIS A 210 -23.15 -1.55 -5.93
N ILE A 211 -22.43 -1.47 -7.05
CA ILE A 211 -20.97 -1.32 -7.05
C ILE A 211 -20.64 -0.03 -7.79
N ARG A 212 -19.93 0.87 -7.10
CA ARG A 212 -19.34 2.07 -7.67
C ARG A 212 -17.82 1.94 -7.61
N THR A 213 -17.14 2.24 -8.72
CA THR A 213 -15.68 2.22 -8.78
C THR A 213 -15.16 3.55 -9.31
N ASP A 214 -14.29 4.20 -8.53
CA ASP A 214 -13.61 5.43 -8.91
C ASP A 214 -12.27 5.08 -9.58
N VAL A 215 -12.15 5.45 -10.87
CA VAL A 215 -10.96 5.21 -11.68
C VAL A 215 -10.23 6.52 -11.92
N CYS A 216 -8.96 6.56 -11.55
CA CYS A 216 -8.07 7.71 -11.78
C CYS A 216 -7.26 7.47 -13.05
N ASN A 217 -7.18 8.49 -13.91
CA ASN A 217 -6.28 8.52 -15.05
C ASN A 217 -5.26 9.66 -14.90
N ALA A 218 -4.04 9.31 -14.51
CA ALA A 218 -2.91 10.23 -14.38
C ALA A 218 -1.92 10.11 -15.56
N SER A 219 -2.31 9.49 -16.68
CA SER A 219 -1.45 9.32 -17.86
C SER A 219 -1.25 10.61 -18.66
N GLY A 220 -2.10 11.61 -18.44
CA GLY A 220 -2.15 12.84 -19.25
C GLY A 220 -2.72 12.64 -20.64
N LYS A 221 -3.27 11.46 -20.96
CA LYS A 221 -3.86 11.12 -22.26
C LYS A 221 -5.29 10.64 -22.07
N THR A 222 -6.16 10.97 -23.02
CA THR A 222 -7.48 10.34 -23.12
C THR A 222 -7.30 8.93 -23.65
N ASP A 223 -7.90 7.95 -22.96
CA ASP A 223 -7.88 6.54 -23.38
C ASP A 223 -9.19 5.87 -23.00
N THR A 224 -9.44 4.71 -23.59
CA THR A 224 -10.64 3.91 -23.32
C THR A 224 -10.26 2.71 -22.47
N TYR A 225 -10.93 2.56 -21.32
CA TYR A 225 -10.70 1.46 -20.39
C TYR A 225 -11.96 0.61 -20.25
N ARG A 226 -11.76 -0.68 -20.06
CA ARG A 226 -12.82 -1.61 -19.71
C ARG A 226 -12.73 -1.92 -18.23
N LEU A 227 -13.75 -1.53 -17.45
CA LEU A 227 -13.92 -1.97 -16.07
C LEU A 227 -14.67 -3.30 -16.09
N LEU A 228 -14.07 -4.33 -15.50
CA LEU A 228 -14.69 -5.62 -15.29
C LEU A 228 -14.96 -5.79 -13.79
N THR A 229 -16.22 -6.01 -13.45
CA THR A 229 -16.65 -6.33 -12.10
C THR A 229 -17.24 -7.73 -12.09
N THR A 230 -16.78 -8.58 -11.20
CA THR A 230 -17.27 -9.96 -11.08
C THR A 230 -17.71 -10.21 -9.64
N VAL A 231 -18.93 -10.75 -9.49
CA VAL A 231 -19.42 -11.23 -8.20
C VAL A 231 -19.19 -12.74 -8.14
N VAL A 232 -18.56 -13.19 -7.07
CA VAL A 232 -18.27 -14.61 -6.84
C VAL A 232 -18.88 -15.09 -5.54
N ASP A 233 -19.29 -16.35 -5.48
CA ASP A 233 -19.73 -16.97 -4.23
C ASP A 233 -18.54 -17.38 -3.33
N ALA A 234 -18.85 -17.96 -2.16
CA ALA A 234 -17.85 -18.41 -1.20
C ALA A 234 -16.91 -19.51 -1.75
N GLN A 235 -17.30 -20.18 -2.83
CA GLN A 235 -16.52 -21.21 -3.52
C GLN A 235 -15.72 -20.62 -4.70
N GLY A 236 -15.79 -19.30 -4.92
CA GLY A 236 -15.10 -18.61 -6.02
C GLY A 236 -15.77 -18.75 -7.39
N LYS A 237 -17.01 -19.28 -7.45
CA LYS A 237 -17.77 -19.40 -8.68
C LYS A 237 -18.42 -18.06 -9.03
N GLU A 238 -18.25 -17.61 -10.27
CA GLU A 238 -18.91 -16.41 -10.77
C GLU A 238 -20.43 -16.54 -10.70
N ARG A 239 -21.04 -15.49 -10.22
CA ARG A 239 -22.48 -15.30 -10.16
C ARG A 239 -22.79 -14.03 -10.95
N SER A 240 -23.30 -14.19 -12.16
CA SER A 240 -23.89 -13.13 -12.98
C SER A 240 -25.38 -13.43 -13.09
N GLU A 241 -26.20 -12.46 -12.82
CA GLU A 241 -27.55 -12.37 -13.36
C GLU A 241 -27.59 -11.31 -14.45
#